data_e1746f12f83e9fdf899dc8d356e09a81
#
_entry.id   e1746f12f83e9fdf899dc8d356e09a81
#
_cell.length_a   1.000
_cell.length_b   1.000
_cell.length_c   1.000
_cell.angle_alpha   90.00
_cell.angle_beta   90.00
_cell.angle_gamma   90.00
#
_symmetry.space_group_name_H-M   'P 1'
#
loop_
_entity.id
_entity.type
_entity.pdbx_description
1 polymer ?
#
loop_
_entity_poly.entity_id
_entity_poly.type
_entity_poly.pdbx_seq_one_letter_code
_entity_poly.pdbx_strand_id
1 'polypeptide(L)'
;MRKHKIIVLAAVCGLWMSSSGQDLHFSQFFNSPLTTNPANTGFIPDGDYRLGINYRNQWSAIMTVPYNTMSAYGDAQVFRNKFETGWLGLGGVILRDVAGSGNLTSTKVYGSVAYHQLISSGSLLSLGFNVGWANKQINVSNLKFPDQFDGKFFDNKLPTGVVLASNNISYLDIQAGLNYAYFPNEKTYVNAGFSAQHLNTPRESFFDAQPTADNRVPVRYIGFLNGSFKLNDQVILNPNVYYTTQAKAFEYVLGANAHYNLSGDGEYLLIAGLYYRSSDAVIPMIGLGYKDYAFSFTYDATISTLKNYNNTRGAFEFSLVRQGVFDTYKGNRRQSMCPSFKNY
;
A
#
# COMPACT_ATOMS: atom_id res chain seq x y z
N MET A 1 16.07 -46.27 -23.29
CA MET A 1 15.95 -45.73 -21.92
C MET A 1 16.92 -44.54 -21.57
N ARG A 2 17.96 -44.25 -22.32
CA ARG A 2 18.91 -43.13 -22.04
C ARG A 2 18.40 -41.75 -22.50
N LYS A 3 17.58 -41.66 -23.56
CA LYS A 3 17.13 -40.38 -24.14
C LYS A 3 16.05 -39.68 -23.28
N HIS A 4 15.27 -40.39 -22.49
CA HIS A 4 14.23 -39.77 -21.64
C HIS A 4 14.79 -39.13 -20.35
N LYS A 5 15.96 -39.61 -19.88
CA LYS A 5 16.63 -39.03 -18.71
C LYS A 5 17.28 -37.67 -19.00
N ILE A 6 17.72 -37.44 -20.24
CA ILE A 6 18.32 -36.15 -20.66
C ILE A 6 17.25 -35.07 -20.83
N ILE A 7 16.04 -35.44 -21.30
CA ILE A 7 14.90 -34.48 -21.43
C ILE A 7 14.40 -34.04 -20.07
N VAL A 8 14.34 -34.94 -19.08
CA VAL A 8 13.93 -34.59 -17.71
C VAL A 8 14.97 -33.70 -17.02
N LEU A 9 16.28 -33.92 -17.26
CA LEU A 9 17.34 -33.10 -16.70
C LEU A 9 17.36 -31.68 -17.34
N ALA A 10 17.09 -31.57 -18.64
CA ALA A 10 16.96 -30.29 -19.34
C ALA A 10 15.72 -29.49 -18.93
N ALA A 11 14.61 -30.18 -18.59
CA ALA A 11 13.39 -29.54 -18.08
C ALA A 11 13.56 -29.01 -16.65
N VAL A 12 14.42 -29.60 -15.83
CA VAL A 12 14.70 -29.15 -14.46
C VAL A 12 15.65 -27.94 -14.45
N CYS A 13 16.55 -27.82 -15.44
CA CYS A 13 17.44 -26.65 -15.54
C CYS A 13 16.78 -25.39 -16.14
N GLY A 14 15.56 -25.49 -16.67
CA GLY A 14 14.82 -24.37 -17.29
C GLY A 14 13.99 -23.52 -16.33
N LEU A 15 13.90 -23.86 -15.05
CA LEU A 15 13.14 -23.10 -14.05
C LEU A 15 14.05 -22.16 -13.24
N TRP A 16 14.78 -21.30 -13.93
CA TRP A 16 15.29 -20.08 -13.28
C TRP A 16 14.10 -19.13 -13.13
N MET A 17 13.31 -19.34 -12.08
CA MET A 17 12.32 -18.37 -11.66
C MET A 17 13.07 -17.18 -11.08
N SER A 18 13.19 -16.13 -11.87
CA SER A 18 13.60 -14.82 -11.35
C SER A 18 12.56 -14.40 -10.32
N SER A 19 12.83 -14.61 -9.04
CA SER A 19 12.01 -14.09 -7.95
C SER A 19 12.25 -12.58 -7.90
N SER A 20 11.40 -11.83 -8.57
CA SER A 20 11.38 -10.38 -8.43
C SER A 20 10.51 -10.05 -7.21
N GLY A 21 11.13 -9.52 -6.16
CA GLY A 21 10.41 -9.02 -4.99
C GLY A 21 9.56 -7.82 -5.38
N GLN A 22 8.27 -7.85 -5.07
CA GLN A 22 7.41 -6.67 -5.16
C GLN A 22 7.63 -5.77 -3.94
N ASP A 23 7.43 -4.47 -4.11
CA ASP A 23 7.47 -3.51 -3.01
C ASP A 23 6.24 -3.67 -2.09
N LEU A 24 6.34 -3.11 -0.90
CA LEU A 24 5.33 -3.21 0.16
C LEU A 24 3.96 -2.68 -0.27
N HIS A 25 2.91 -3.37 0.13
CA HIS A 25 1.54 -2.92 -0.05
C HIS A 25 0.63 -3.44 1.06
N PHE A 26 -0.48 -2.73 1.27
CA PHE A 26 -1.53 -3.11 2.21
C PHE A 26 -2.71 -3.73 1.46
N SER A 27 -3.37 -4.72 2.06
CA SER A 27 -4.63 -5.26 1.56
C SER A 27 -5.72 -4.18 1.56
N GLN A 28 -5.67 -3.30 2.57
CA GLN A 28 -6.54 -2.13 2.70
C GLN A 28 -5.93 -0.90 1.99
N PHE A 29 -5.59 -1.03 0.71
CA PHE A 29 -4.94 0.04 -0.08
C PHE A 29 -5.73 1.36 -0.09
N PHE A 30 -7.05 1.31 0.03
CA PHE A 30 -7.93 2.48 0.12
C PHE A 30 -7.78 3.23 1.46
N ASN A 31 -7.31 2.57 2.53
CA ASN A 31 -6.96 3.18 3.83
C ASN A 31 -5.49 3.63 3.89
N SER A 32 -4.73 3.50 2.79
CA SER A 32 -3.34 3.97 2.68
C SER A 32 -3.15 4.80 1.39
N PRO A 33 -3.91 5.90 1.25
CA PRO A 33 -4.02 6.62 -0.02
C PRO A 33 -2.71 7.23 -0.52
N LEU A 34 -1.84 7.74 0.38
CA LEU A 34 -0.58 8.37 0.02
C LEU A 34 0.47 7.37 -0.47
N THR A 35 0.39 6.11 -0.02
CA THR A 35 1.26 5.03 -0.49
C THR A 35 0.79 4.45 -1.82
N THR A 36 -0.51 4.60 -2.12
CA THR A 36 -1.10 4.13 -3.37
C THR A 36 -0.86 5.12 -4.50
N ASN A 37 -1.11 6.41 -4.26
CA ASN A 37 -0.96 7.44 -5.28
C ASN A 37 -0.72 8.82 -4.65
N PRO A 38 0.37 9.52 -5.00
CA PRO A 38 0.62 10.88 -4.52
C PRO A 38 -0.52 11.88 -4.81
N ALA A 39 -1.25 11.69 -5.91
CA ALA A 39 -2.37 12.55 -6.27
C ALA A 39 -3.60 12.42 -5.33
N ASN A 40 -3.57 11.48 -4.36
CA ASN A 40 -4.59 11.38 -3.31
C ASN A 40 -4.30 12.29 -2.10
N THR A 41 -3.15 12.96 -2.07
CA THR A 41 -2.75 13.84 -0.96
C THR A 41 -3.67 15.04 -0.89
N GLY A 42 -4.34 15.26 0.24
CA GLY A 42 -5.32 16.33 0.39
C GLY A 42 -6.57 16.16 -0.47
N PHE A 43 -6.79 14.96 -1.03
CA PHE A 43 -8.05 14.60 -1.65
C PHE A 43 -8.96 13.95 -0.59
N ILE A 44 -9.73 14.77 0.10
CA ILE A 44 -10.51 14.39 1.28
C ILE A 44 -11.93 14.97 1.09
N PRO A 45 -12.85 14.22 0.45
CA PRO A 45 -14.20 14.72 0.13
C PRO A 45 -14.97 15.21 1.35
N ASP A 46 -14.86 14.51 2.49
CA ASP A 46 -15.66 14.73 3.70
C ASP A 46 -14.91 15.48 4.82
N GLY A 47 -13.73 16.05 4.54
CA GLY A 47 -12.92 16.71 5.56
C GLY A 47 -11.88 17.67 5.01
N ASP A 48 -11.20 18.34 5.91
CA ASP A 48 -10.08 19.24 5.59
C ASP A 48 -8.72 18.58 5.84
N TYR A 49 -8.67 17.60 6.76
CA TYR A 49 -7.47 16.81 7.05
C TYR A 49 -7.81 15.34 7.28
N ARG A 50 -6.81 14.48 7.07
CA ARG A 50 -6.89 13.05 7.33
C ARG A 50 -5.60 12.58 8.00
N LEU A 51 -5.75 11.73 9.01
CA LEU A 51 -4.67 11.01 9.69
C LEU A 51 -4.97 9.53 9.61
N GLY A 52 -3.96 8.70 9.41
CA GLY A 52 -4.16 7.25 9.38
C GLY A 52 -2.94 6.49 9.83
N ILE A 53 -3.19 5.33 10.41
CA ILE A 53 -2.20 4.34 10.77
C ILE A 53 -2.64 2.97 10.26
N ASN A 54 -1.68 2.19 9.75
CA ASN A 54 -1.91 0.83 9.30
C ASN A 54 -0.84 -0.08 9.90
N TYR A 55 -1.27 -1.29 10.26
CA TYR A 55 -0.40 -2.36 10.73
C TYR A 55 -0.76 -3.65 10.04
N ARG A 56 0.23 -4.35 9.48
CA ARG A 56 0.08 -5.64 8.82
C ARG A 56 1.10 -6.63 9.38
N ASN A 57 0.64 -7.82 9.72
CA ASN A 57 1.48 -8.95 10.08
C ASN A 57 1.21 -10.11 9.12
N GLN A 58 2.25 -10.57 8.44
CA GLN A 58 2.14 -11.59 7.41
C GLN A 58 3.01 -12.80 7.73
N TRP A 59 2.46 -14.00 7.45
CA TRP A 59 3.13 -15.29 7.58
C TRP A 59 3.61 -15.65 9.00
N SER A 60 2.97 -15.14 10.04
CA SER A 60 3.25 -15.49 11.43
C SER A 60 3.03 -16.99 11.74
N ALA A 61 2.31 -17.72 10.89
CA ALA A 61 2.06 -19.13 11.06
C ALA A 61 3.21 -20.03 10.59
N ILE A 62 4.11 -19.53 9.73
CA ILE A 62 5.16 -20.32 9.07
C ILE A 62 6.57 -19.77 9.28
N MET A 63 6.69 -18.51 9.72
CA MET A 63 7.97 -17.86 9.92
C MET A 63 8.22 -17.56 11.41
N THR A 64 9.42 -17.87 11.89
CA THR A 64 9.85 -17.53 13.26
C THR A 64 9.86 -16.00 13.47
N VAL A 65 10.25 -15.24 12.44
CA VAL A 65 10.17 -13.78 12.40
C VAL A 65 9.26 -13.39 11.24
N PRO A 66 7.97 -13.09 11.52
CA PRO A 66 7.00 -12.74 10.49
C PRO A 66 7.32 -11.39 9.85
N TYR A 67 6.68 -11.10 8.73
CA TYR A 67 6.76 -9.78 8.11
C TYR A 67 5.81 -8.84 8.83
N ASN A 68 6.36 -7.73 9.33
CA ASN A 68 5.63 -6.69 10.06
C ASN A 68 5.76 -5.37 9.31
N THR A 69 4.66 -4.90 8.73
CA THR A 69 4.60 -3.63 8.01
C THR A 69 3.74 -2.65 8.80
N MET A 70 4.26 -1.45 9.00
CA MET A 70 3.57 -0.35 9.66
C MET A 70 3.62 0.89 8.79
N SER A 71 2.54 1.67 8.78
CA SER A 71 2.56 3.01 8.23
C SER A 71 1.79 4.00 9.09
N ALA A 72 2.24 5.24 9.08
CA ALA A 72 1.49 6.38 9.59
C ALA A 72 1.53 7.48 8.55
N TYR A 73 0.40 8.12 8.30
CA TYR A 73 0.30 9.21 7.34
C TYR A 73 -0.61 10.32 7.84
N GLY A 74 -0.38 11.50 7.29
CA GLY A 74 -1.28 12.63 7.49
C GLY A 74 -1.27 13.52 6.27
N ASP A 75 -2.44 14.03 5.90
CA ASP A 75 -2.59 14.95 4.80
C ASP A 75 -3.72 15.96 5.06
N ALA A 76 -3.63 17.11 4.40
CA ALA A 76 -4.60 18.19 4.55
C ALA A 76 -4.79 18.95 3.25
N GLN A 77 -5.98 19.52 3.12
CA GLN A 77 -6.31 20.48 2.07
C GLN A 77 -5.87 21.89 2.50
N VAL A 78 -5.09 22.54 1.64
CA VAL A 78 -4.58 23.88 1.91
C VAL A 78 -4.90 24.84 0.77
N PHE A 79 -4.98 26.13 1.06
CA PHE A 79 -5.21 27.20 0.08
C PHE A 79 -6.52 27.11 -0.72
N ARG A 80 -7.58 26.44 -0.19
CA ARG A 80 -8.89 26.32 -0.84
C ARG A 80 -9.51 27.63 -1.26
N ASN A 81 -9.18 28.73 -0.59
CA ASN A 81 -9.72 30.06 -0.89
C ASN A 81 -8.84 30.89 -1.81
N LYS A 82 -7.63 30.42 -2.14
CA LYS A 82 -6.71 31.15 -3.02
C LYS A 82 -6.94 30.84 -4.49
N PHE A 83 -7.50 29.66 -4.78
CA PHE A 83 -7.80 29.23 -6.14
C PHE A 83 -9.32 29.20 -6.35
N GLU A 84 -9.80 29.64 -7.50
CA GLU A 84 -11.25 29.70 -7.78
C GLU A 84 -11.88 28.30 -7.87
N THR A 85 -11.15 27.36 -8.49
CA THR A 85 -11.66 26.02 -8.85
C THR A 85 -10.70 24.91 -8.45
N GLY A 86 -9.81 25.15 -7.49
CA GLY A 86 -8.82 24.16 -7.09
C GLY A 86 -8.30 24.36 -5.69
N TRP A 87 -7.41 23.46 -5.24
CA TRP A 87 -6.68 23.55 -3.97
C TRP A 87 -5.39 22.76 -4.04
N LEU A 88 -4.51 22.98 -3.05
CA LEU A 88 -3.33 22.16 -2.82
C LEU A 88 -3.59 21.15 -1.70
N GLY A 89 -3.09 19.93 -1.87
CA GLY A 89 -2.93 18.94 -0.83
C GLY A 89 -1.48 18.92 -0.36
N LEU A 90 -1.28 18.90 0.94
CA LEU A 90 0.04 18.67 1.57
C LEU A 90 -0.07 17.52 2.55
N GLY A 91 0.96 16.68 2.60
CA GLY A 91 0.95 15.54 3.47
C GLY A 91 2.32 14.89 3.63
N GLY A 92 2.33 13.81 4.39
CA GLY A 92 3.49 12.98 4.57
C GLY A 92 3.10 11.57 5.01
N VAL A 93 4.01 10.62 4.77
CA VAL A 93 3.85 9.23 5.16
C VAL A 93 5.18 8.65 5.61
N ILE A 94 5.11 7.87 6.68
CA ILE A 94 6.22 7.05 7.19
C ILE A 94 5.79 5.60 7.05
N LEU A 95 6.64 4.81 6.45
CA LEU A 95 6.51 3.37 6.29
C LEU A 95 7.69 2.67 6.96
N ARG A 96 7.42 1.59 7.68
CA ARG A 96 8.44 0.68 8.20
C ARG A 96 8.01 -0.76 7.98
N ASP A 97 8.92 -1.53 7.41
CA ASP A 97 8.76 -2.97 7.22
C ASP A 97 9.95 -3.72 7.82
N VAL A 98 9.67 -4.83 8.48
CA VAL A 98 10.69 -5.73 9.02
C VAL A 98 10.38 -7.12 8.54
N ALA A 99 11.33 -7.75 7.86
CA ALA A 99 11.16 -9.04 7.21
C ALA A 99 12.21 -10.05 7.61
N GLY A 100 11.77 -11.24 7.97
CA GLY A 100 12.60 -12.44 8.13
C GLY A 100 13.65 -12.39 9.23
N SER A 101 14.43 -13.49 9.33
CA SER A 101 15.41 -13.73 10.41
C SER A 101 16.58 -12.73 10.43
N GLY A 102 16.95 -12.18 9.30
CA GLY A 102 17.95 -11.10 9.21
C GLY A 102 17.44 -9.73 9.63
N ASN A 103 16.18 -9.62 10.10
CA ASN A 103 15.51 -8.35 10.41
C ASN A 103 15.77 -7.32 9.29
N LEU A 104 15.57 -7.74 8.03
CA LEU A 104 15.65 -6.81 6.89
C LEU A 104 14.63 -5.72 7.13
N THR A 105 15.12 -4.56 7.54
CA THR A 105 14.27 -3.41 7.87
C THR A 105 14.32 -2.40 6.73
N SER A 106 13.15 -2.05 6.19
CA SER A 106 12.96 -0.97 5.24
C SER A 106 12.20 0.16 5.91
N THR A 107 12.75 1.36 5.94
CA THR A 107 12.09 2.57 6.45
C THR A 107 12.03 3.60 5.33
N LYS A 108 10.83 4.08 5.04
CA LYS A 108 10.61 5.09 3.99
C LYS A 108 9.84 6.27 4.59
N VAL A 109 10.27 7.48 4.30
CA VAL A 109 9.63 8.72 4.74
C VAL A 109 9.44 9.62 3.52
N TYR A 110 8.19 10.00 3.24
CA TYR A 110 7.87 10.86 2.11
C TYR A 110 7.15 12.13 2.56
N GLY A 111 7.54 13.25 1.96
CA GLY A 111 6.72 14.43 1.85
C GLY A 111 5.90 14.36 0.56
N SER A 112 4.66 14.76 0.63
CA SER A 112 3.69 14.63 -0.44
C SER A 112 3.02 15.97 -0.75
N VAL A 113 2.88 16.29 -2.02
CA VAL A 113 2.15 17.47 -2.52
C VAL A 113 1.29 17.07 -3.71
N ALA A 114 0.07 17.59 -3.75
CA ALA A 114 -0.82 17.42 -4.91
C ALA A 114 -1.56 18.72 -5.22
N TYR A 115 -1.88 18.91 -6.48
CA TYR A 115 -2.79 19.95 -6.95
C TYR A 115 -4.06 19.34 -7.50
N HIS A 116 -5.19 19.86 -7.06
CA HIS A 116 -6.52 19.42 -7.42
C HIS A 116 -7.23 20.52 -8.18
N GLN A 117 -7.73 20.21 -9.38
CA GLN A 117 -8.42 21.15 -10.25
C GLN A 117 -9.79 20.61 -10.63
N LEU A 118 -10.85 21.34 -10.31
CA LEU A 118 -12.18 21.09 -10.87
C LEU A 118 -12.16 21.39 -12.36
N ILE A 119 -12.54 20.41 -13.17
CA ILE A 119 -12.71 20.57 -14.63
C ILE A 119 -14.17 20.93 -14.94
N SER A 120 -15.09 20.38 -14.17
CA SER A 120 -16.52 20.69 -14.24
C SER A 120 -17.16 20.55 -12.86
N SER A 121 -18.46 20.87 -12.74
CA SER A 121 -19.21 20.74 -11.48
C SER A 121 -19.22 19.30 -10.89
N GLY A 122 -18.92 18.29 -11.69
CA GLY A 122 -18.92 16.89 -11.27
C GLY A 122 -17.62 16.15 -11.62
N SER A 123 -16.53 16.86 -11.93
CA SER A 123 -15.27 16.22 -12.34
C SER A 123 -14.07 16.97 -11.81
N LEU A 124 -13.10 16.22 -11.30
CA LEU A 124 -11.87 16.75 -10.73
C LEU A 124 -10.67 15.96 -11.25
N LEU A 125 -9.60 16.67 -11.61
CA LEU A 125 -8.31 16.11 -11.97
C LEU A 125 -7.28 16.49 -10.90
N SER A 126 -6.43 15.55 -10.54
CA SER A 126 -5.37 15.77 -9.56
C SER A 126 -4.03 15.28 -10.09
N LEU A 127 -2.98 16.04 -9.80
CA LEU A 127 -1.59 15.68 -10.04
C LEU A 127 -0.83 15.74 -8.73
N GLY A 128 -0.05 14.70 -8.41
CA GLY A 128 0.68 14.63 -7.15
C GLY A 128 2.09 14.10 -7.29
N PHE A 129 2.94 14.48 -6.33
CA PHE A 129 4.32 14.05 -6.22
C PHE A 129 4.66 13.71 -4.77
N ASN A 130 5.41 12.61 -4.60
CA ASN A 130 6.09 12.28 -3.36
C ASN A 130 7.59 12.37 -3.59
N VAL A 131 8.27 13.00 -2.64
CA VAL A 131 9.73 13.00 -2.56
C VAL A 131 10.10 12.54 -1.17
N GLY A 132 10.99 11.55 -1.07
CA GLY A 132 11.30 10.96 0.20
C GLY A 132 12.65 10.30 0.27
N TRP A 133 12.95 9.88 1.48
CA TRP A 133 14.13 9.13 1.84
C TRP A 133 13.74 7.70 2.19
N ALA A 134 14.45 6.75 1.60
CA ALA A 134 14.35 5.32 1.89
C ALA A 134 15.66 4.83 2.51
N ASN A 135 15.54 4.05 3.57
CA ASN A 135 16.64 3.37 4.22
C ASN A 135 16.36 1.88 4.32
N LYS A 136 17.34 1.06 4.02
CA LYS A 136 17.25 -0.38 4.14
C LYS A 136 18.47 -0.90 4.91
N GLN A 137 18.21 -1.69 5.93
CA GLN A 137 19.27 -2.28 6.76
C GLN A 137 19.02 -3.75 7.05
N ILE A 138 20.10 -4.51 7.22
CA ILE A 138 20.06 -5.94 7.52
C ILE A 138 20.97 -6.26 8.71
N ASN A 139 20.48 -7.10 9.61
CA ASN A 139 21.29 -7.62 10.73
C ASN A 139 21.95 -8.94 10.33
N VAL A 140 23.21 -8.86 9.92
CA VAL A 140 24.00 -9.99 9.45
C VAL A 140 24.24 -11.03 10.54
N SER A 141 24.37 -10.62 11.82
CA SER A 141 24.65 -11.52 12.93
C SER A 141 23.51 -12.51 13.21
N ASN A 142 22.31 -12.21 12.73
CA ASN A 142 21.16 -13.12 12.82
C ASN A 142 21.03 -14.08 11.64
N LEU A 143 21.87 -13.89 10.60
CA LEU A 143 21.86 -14.75 9.42
C LEU A 143 22.76 -15.97 9.63
N LYS A 144 22.40 -17.06 8.95
CA LYS A 144 23.20 -18.27 8.82
C LYS A 144 23.44 -18.52 7.35
N PHE A 145 24.70 -18.64 6.99
CA PHE A 145 25.12 -18.87 5.61
C PHE A 145 25.49 -20.34 5.40
N PRO A 146 25.32 -20.91 4.19
CA PRO A 146 25.58 -22.32 3.91
C PRO A 146 27.02 -22.76 4.24
N ASP A 147 28.01 -21.88 4.12
CA ASP A 147 29.41 -22.11 4.44
C ASP A 147 29.73 -22.12 5.97
N GLN A 148 28.74 -21.75 6.77
CA GLN A 148 28.80 -21.87 8.25
C GLN A 148 28.19 -23.17 8.77
N PHE A 149 27.90 -24.13 7.89
CA PHE A 149 27.46 -25.49 8.29
C PHE A 149 28.63 -26.42 8.39
N ASP A 150 28.92 -26.94 9.60
CA ASP A 150 30.05 -27.83 9.87
C ASP A 150 29.83 -29.30 9.46
N GLY A 151 28.70 -29.58 8.81
CA GLY A 151 28.26 -30.93 8.44
C GLY A 151 27.23 -31.51 9.42
N LYS A 152 26.99 -30.88 10.56
CA LYS A 152 26.08 -31.33 11.61
C LYS A 152 25.20 -30.17 12.14
N PHE A 153 25.80 -29.01 12.38
CA PHE A 153 25.13 -27.82 12.92
C PHE A 153 25.57 -26.56 12.17
N PHE A 154 24.72 -25.52 12.23
CA PHE A 154 25.10 -24.17 11.81
C PHE A 154 25.80 -23.45 12.98
N ASP A 155 27.03 -23.00 12.76
CA ASP A 155 27.77 -22.17 13.71
C ASP A 155 28.05 -20.79 13.08
N ASN A 156 27.37 -19.75 13.56
CA ASN A 156 27.53 -18.38 13.09
C ASN A 156 28.88 -17.73 13.47
N LYS A 157 29.73 -18.43 14.25
CA LYS A 157 31.10 -18.00 14.56
C LYS A 157 32.08 -18.42 13.48
N LEU A 158 31.70 -19.37 12.61
CA LEU A 158 32.53 -19.76 11.48
C LEU A 158 32.57 -18.60 10.48
N PRO A 159 33.76 -18.39 9.86
CA PRO A 159 33.88 -17.36 8.84
C PRO A 159 32.98 -17.68 7.63
N THR A 160 32.34 -16.66 7.06
CA THR A 160 31.59 -16.78 5.82
C THR A 160 32.31 -16.07 4.68
N GLY A 161 32.24 -16.61 3.46
CA GLY A 161 32.69 -15.97 2.24
C GLY A 161 31.74 -14.86 1.74
N VAL A 162 30.58 -14.69 2.39
CA VAL A 162 29.62 -13.64 2.03
C VAL A 162 30.08 -12.30 2.61
N VAL A 163 30.63 -11.45 1.75
CA VAL A 163 31.10 -10.10 2.13
C VAL A 163 30.06 -9.08 1.69
N LEU A 164 29.47 -8.37 2.66
CA LEU A 164 28.62 -7.23 2.40
C LEU A 164 29.48 -5.96 2.39
N ALA A 165 29.30 -5.10 1.40
CA ALA A 165 29.92 -3.79 1.36
C ALA A 165 29.34 -2.84 2.41
N SER A 166 28.06 -2.98 2.68
CA SER A 166 27.36 -2.26 3.72
C SER A 166 26.16 -3.06 4.22
N ASN A 167 25.84 -2.96 5.49
CA ASN A 167 24.63 -3.50 6.08
C ASN A 167 23.50 -2.46 6.17
N ASN A 168 23.77 -1.24 5.70
CA ASN A 168 22.83 -0.12 5.74
C ASN A 168 22.99 0.72 4.48
N ILE A 169 21.90 0.89 3.73
CA ILE A 169 21.84 1.68 2.50
C ILE A 169 20.71 2.70 2.58
N SER A 170 20.93 3.85 1.95
CA SER A 170 19.93 4.92 1.88
C SER A 170 19.92 5.54 0.49
N TYR A 171 18.73 5.96 0.06
CA TYR A 171 18.57 6.61 -1.22
C TYR A 171 17.36 7.58 -1.22
N LEU A 172 17.40 8.53 -2.15
CA LEU A 172 16.25 9.37 -2.49
C LEU A 172 15.28 8.57 -3.36
N ASP A 173 13.99 8.73 -3.10
CA ASP A 173 12.93 8.12 -3.88
C ASP A 173 11.91 9.16 -4.34
N ILE A 174 11.50 9.09 -5.60
CA ILE A 174 10.58 10.03 -6.26
C ILE A 174 9.42 9.25 -6.84
N GLN A 175 8.21 9.75 -6.58
CA GLN A 175 6.97 9.17 -7.08
C GLN A 175 6.10 10.28 -7.68
N ALA A 176 5.32 9.91 -8.70
CA ALA A 176 4.32 10.80 -9.29
C ALA A 176 3.00 10.06 -9.51
N GLY A 177 1.90 10.81 -9.56
CA GLY A 177 0.61 10.22 -9.77
C GLY A 177 -0.42 11.20 -10.34
N LEU A 178 -1.39 10.62 -11.01
CA LEU A 178 -2.59 11.27 -11.54
C LEU A 178 -3.82 10.63 -10.93
N ASN A 179 -4.86 11.42 -10.71
CA ASN A 179 -6.14 10.95 -10.20
C ASN A 179 -7.27 11.74 -10.87
N TYR A 180 -8.30 11.05 -11.30
CA TYR A 180 -9.51 11.63 -11.83
C TYR A 180 -10.69 11.16 -10.98
N ALA A 181 -11.49 12.12 -10.46
CA ALA A 181 -12.70 11.84 -9.72
C ALA A 181 -13.92 12.36 -10.50
N TYR A 182 -14.96 11.54 -10.55
CA TYR A 182 -16.24 11.83 -11.18
C TYR A 182 -17.38 11.66 -10.17
N PHE A 183 -18.15 12.73 -9.96
CA PHE A 183 -19.22 12.78 -8.97
C PHE A 183 -20.42 13.58 -9.55
N PRO A 184 -21.19 12.95 -10.46
CA PRO A 184 -22.27 13.63 -11.16
C PRO A 184 -23.44 14.03 -10.27
N ASN A 185 -23.55 13.43 -9.10
CA ASN A 185 -24.60 13.66 -8.11
C ASN A 185 -24.14 13.22 -6.71
N GLU A 186 -24.96 13.48 -5.69
CA GLU A 186 -24.66 13.15 -4.28
C GLU A 186 -24.66 11.65 -3.95
N LYS A 187 -25.08 10.78 -4.89
CA LYS A 187 -25.20 9.33 -4.67
C LYS A 187 -24.10 8.54 -5.36
N THR A 188 -23.36 9.17 -6.26
CA THR A 188 -22.38 8.48 -7.12
C THR A 188 -21.05 9.19 -7.09
N TYR A 189 -20.04 8.47 -6.69
CA TYR A 189 -18.66 8.90 -6.73
C TYR A 189 -17.79 7.80 -7.32
N VAL A 190 -16.94 8.13 -8.27
CA VAL A 190 -15.97 7.23 -8.89
C VAL A 190 -14.63 7.93 -8.94
N ASN A 191 -13.58 7.23 -8.55
CA ASN A 191 -12.23 7.75 -8.52
C ASN A 191 -11.29 6.74 -9.19
N ALA A 192 -10.58 7.17 -10.21
CA ALA A 192 -9.58 6.38 -10.92
C ALA A 192 -8.22 7.07 -10.88
N GLY A 193 -7.17 6.33 -10.56
CA GLY A 193 -5.84 6.90 -10.50
C GLY A 193 -4.76 5.98 -11.05
N PHE A 194 -3.66 6.62 -11.42
CA PHE A 194 -2.43 5.97 -11.87
C PHE A 194 -1.25 6.62 -11.20
N SER A 195 -0.31 5.81 -10.72
CA SER A 195 0.96 6.31 -10.16
C SER A 195 2.16 5.49 -10.61
N ALA A 196 3.30 6.15 -10.65
CA ALA A 196 4.61 5.55 -10.87
C ALA A 196 5.50 5.87 -9.67
N GLN A 197 6.05 4.83 -9.07
CA GLN A 197 6.96 4.90 -7.92
C GLN A 197 8.37 4.54 -8.37
N HIS A 198 9.39 5.00 -7.64
CA HIS A 198 10.81 4.79 -7.95
C HIS A 198 11.20 5.37 -9.32
N LEU A 199 10.68 6.56 -9.68
CA LEU A 199 10.94 7.20 -10.97
C LEU A 199 12.43 7.46 -11.24
N ASN A 200 13.20 7.72 -10.19
CA ASN A 200 14.63 7.93 -10.25
C ASN A 200 15.43 6.62 -10.27
N THR A 201 14.78 5.45 -10.25
CA THR A 201 15.39 4.12 -10.25
C THR A 201 16.63 4.04 -9.35
N PRO A 202 16.48 4.27 -8.03
CA PRO A 202 17.61 4.37 -7.12
C PRO A 202 18.40 3.05 -7.05
N ARG A 203 19.68 3.13 -6.72
CA ARG A 203 20.48 1.94 -6.46
C ARG A 203 20.17 1.38 -5.07
N GLU A 204 19.93 0.07 -5.00
CA GLU A 204 19.68 -0.65 -3.78
C GLU A 204 20.49 -1.94 -3.77
N SER A 205 21.65 -1.96 -3.09
CA SER A 205 22.49 -3.14 -2.95
C SER A 205 23.30 -3.09 -1.66
N PHE A 206 23.33 -4.19 -0.95
CA PHE A 206 24.24 -4.42 0.20
C PHE A 206 25.62 -4.89 -0.25
N PHE A 207 25.80 -5.24 -1.50
CA PHE A 207 27.05 -5.73 -2.07
C PHE A 207 27.75 -4.62 -2.86
N ASP A 208 29.06 -4.74 -3.04
CA ASP A 208 29.80 -3.87 -3.94
C ASP A 208 29.20 -3.91 -5.37
N ALA A 209 29.28 -2.78 -6.04
CA ALA A 209 28.77 -2.65 -7.39
C ALA A 209 29.53 -3.61 -8.34
N GLN A 210 28.91 -4.74 -8.63
CA GLN A 210 29.37 -5.60 -9.72
C GLN A 210 29.03 -4.91 -11.06
N PRO A 211 29.97 -4.82 -12.01
CA PRO A 211 29.73 -4.12 -13.27
C PRO A 211 28.58 -4.69 -14.11
N THR A 212 28.20 -5.93 -13.85
CA THR A 212 27.20 -6.69 -14.61
C THR A 212 25.82 -6.81 -13.91
N ALA A 213 25.71 -6.38 -12.65
CA ALA A 213 24.44 -6.48 -11.90
C ALA A 213 23.69 -5.15 -11.95
N ASP A 214 22.47 -5.17 -12.47
CA ASP A 214 21.54 -4.04 -12.35
C ASP A 214 20.92 -4.03 -10.95
N ASN A 215 21.54 -3.26 -10.04
CA ASN A 215 21.12 -3.12 -8.65
C ASN A 215 20.14 -1.96 -8.45
N ARG A 216 19.40 -1.59 -9.49
CA ARG A 216 18.42 -0.51 -9.44
C ARG A 216 17.04 -1.04 -9.05
N VAL A 217 16.34 -0.27 -8.23
CA VAL A 217 14.93 -0.53 -7.94
C VAL A 217 14.11 -0.23 -9.19
N PRO A 218 13.40 -1.20 -9.76
CA PRO A 218 12.59 -0.99 -10.95
C PRO A 218 11.42 -0.06 -10.65
N VAL A 219 10.98 0.72 -11.63
CA VAL A 219 9.76 1.52 -11.53
C VAL A 219 8.58 0.59 -11.24
N ARG A 220 7.77 0.97 -10.27
CA ARG A 220 6.51 0.32 -9.94
C ARG A 220 5.35 1.16 -10.46
N TYR A 221 4.46 0.54 -11.20
CA TYR A 221 3.23 1.18 -11.67
C TYR A 221 2.05 0.68 -10.87
N ILE A 222 1.16 1.60 -10.47
CA ILE A 222 -0.06 1.30 -9.74
C ILE A 222 -1.22 1.96 -10.46
N GLY A 223 -2.29 1.19 -10.68
CA GLY A 223 -3.58 1.67 -11.15
C GLY A 223 -4.67 1.31 -10.15
N PHE A 224 -5.65 2.18 -9.93
CA PHE A 224 -6.79 1.85 -9.09
C PHE A 224 -8.07 2.48 -9.63
N LEU A 225 -9.18 1.84 -9.26
CA LEU A 225 -10.53 2.34 -9.48
C LEU A 225 -11.34 2.10 -8.20
N ASN A 226 -11.85 3.17 -7.62
CA ASN A 226 -12.71 3.11 -6.45
C ASN A 226 -14.07 3.74 -6.79
N GLY A 227 -15.13 3.11 -6.34
CA GLY A 227 -16.48 3.65 -6.42
C GLY A 227 -17.05 3.87 -5.02
N SER A 228 -18.00 4.79 -4.90
CA SER A 228 -18.86 4.94 -3.73
C SER A 228 -20.27 5.23 -4.21
N PHE A 229 -21.20 4.34 -3.89
CA PHE A 229 -22.59 4.39 -4.34
C PHE A 229 -23.52 4.36 -3.14
N LYS A 230 -24.20 5.49 -2.90
CA LYS A 230 -25.25 5.57 -1.87
C LYS A 230 -26.50 4.88 -2.40
N LEU A 231 -26.74 3.64 -1.96
CA LEU A 231 -27.87 2.82 -2.37
C LEU A 231 -29.18 3.33 -1.73
N ASN A 232 -29.11 3.73 -0.48
CA ASN A 232 -30.18 4.39 0.29
C ASN A 232 -29.53 5.16 1.44
N ASP A 233 -30.35 5.72 2.37
CA ASP A 233 -29.85 6.53 3.48
C ASP A 233 -29.07 5.74 4.53
N GLN A 234 -29.14 4.39 4.50
CA GLN A 234 -28.45 3.52 5.44
C GLN A 234 -27.23 2.83 4.83
N VAL A 235 -27.16 2.66 3.52
CA VAL A 235 -26.15 1.80 2.89
C VAL A 235 -25.39 2.53 1.81
N ILE A 236 -24.07 2.57 1.95
CA ILE A 236 -23.13 2.96 0.88
C ILE A 236 -22.32 1.73 0.49
N LEU A 237 -22.25 1.43 -0.81
CA LEU A 237 -21.45 0.36 -1.38
C LEU A 237 -20.20 0.94 -2.04
N ASN A 238 -19.03 0.41 -1.68
CA ASN A 238 -17.75 0.86 -2.18
C ASN A 238 -17.00 -0.28 -2.90
N PRO A 239 -17.21 -0.48 -4.22
CA PRO A 239 -16.37 -1.37 -5.01
C PRO A 239 -14.99 -0.75 -5.23
N ASN A 240 -13.96 -1.61 -5.18
CA ASN A 240 -12.57 -1.18 -5.31
C ASN A 240 -11.78 -2.18 -6.15
N VAL A 241 -10.93 -1.64 -7.03
CA VAL A 241 -9.99 -2.41 -7.84
C VAL A 241 -8.61 -1.75 -7.69
N TYR A 242 -7.60 -2.58 -7.50
CA TYR A 242 -6.21 -2.18 -7.43
C TYR A 242 -5.38 -3.09 -8.32
N TYR A 243 -4.47 -2.51 -9.08
CA TYR A 243 -3.51 -3.21 -9.92
C TYR A 243 -2.12 -2.66 -9.69
N THR A 244 -1.13 -3.51 -9.55
CA THR A 244 0.27 -3.10 -9.47
C THR A 244 1.16 -4.01 -10.29
N THR A 245 2.21 -3.43 -10.87
CA THR A 245 3.25 -4.19 -11.57
C THR A 245 4.62 -3.59 -11.30
N GLN A 246 5.60 -4.48 -11.08
CA GLN A 246 7.00 -4.12 -10.86
C GLN A 246 7.88 -5.30 -11.29
N ALA A 247 8.99 -5.05 -12.01
CA ALA A 247 9.97 -6.07 -12.39
C ALA A 247 9.36 -7.34 -13.00
N LYS A 248 8.37 -7.20 -13.92
CA LYS A 248 7.60 -8.28 -14.57
C LYS A 248 6.64 -9.05 -13.68
N ALA A 249 6.61 -8.79 -12.36
CA ALA A 249 5.57 -9.30 -11.48
C ALA A 249 4.38 -8.36 -11.50
N PHE A 250 3.18 -8.91 -11.36
CA PHE A 250 1.95 -8.13 -11.24
C PHE A 250 1.01 -8.74 -10.20
N GLU A 251 0.17 -7.90 -9.64
CA GLU A 251 -0.87 -8.28 -8.70
C GLU A 251 -2.10 -7.42 -8.95
N TYR A 252 -3.28 -8.00 -8.78
CA TYR A 252 -4.52 -7.23 -8.68
C TYR A 252 -5.32 -7.65 -7.46
N VAL A 253 -5.99 -6.68 -6.86
CA VAL A 253 -6.95 -6.85 -5.77
C VAL A 253 -8.26 -6.25 -6.23
N LEU A 254 -9.34 -7.01 -6.08
CA LEU A 254 -10.68 -6.55 -6.40
C LEU A 254 -11.65 -6.95 -5.30
N GLY A 255 -12.64 -6.14 -5.06
CA GLY A 255 -13.65 -6.42 -4.04
C GLY A 255 -14.52 -5.20 -3.76
N ALA A 256 -15.27 -5.32 -2.69
CA ALA A 256 -16.12 -4.23 -2.22
C ALA A 256 -16.26 -4.26 -0.71
N ASN A 257 -16.51 -3.09 -0.13
CA ASN A 257 -17.03 -2.98 1.22
C ASN A 257 -18.34 -2.18 1.22
N ALA A 258 -19.15 -2.40 2.23
CA ALA A 258 -20.37 -1.66 2.47
C ALA A 258 -20.30 -0.97 3.82
N HIS A 259 -20.76 0.27 3.89
CA HIS A 259 -20.97 1.02 5.12
C HIS A 259 -22.45 1.01 5.43
N TYR A 260 -22.81 0.48 6.59
CA TYR A 260 -24.18 0.46 7.10
C TYR A 260 -24.33 1.45 8.26
N ASN A 261 -25.21 2.42 8.11
CA ASN A 261 -25.51 3.43 9.14
C ASN A 261 -26.37 2.81 10.23
N LEU A 262 -25.77 2.53 11.39
CA LEU A 262 -26.46 1.90 12.53
C LEU A 262 -27.33 2.89 13.32
N SER A 263 -26.89 4.14 13.42
CA SER A 263 -27.55 5.17 14.25
C SER A 263 -28.61 5.97 13.48
N GLY A 264 -28.57 5.90 12.15
CA GLY A 264 -29.44 6.68 11.28
C GLY A 264 -28.96 8.11 10.99
N ASP A 265 -28.12 8.67 11.87
CA ASP A 265 -27.51 10.00 11.76
C ASP A 265 -26.05 9.97 11.27
N GLY A 266 -25.51 8.77 10.99
CA GLY A 266 -24.14 8.59 10.53
C GLY A 266 -23.08 8.59 11.62
N GLU A 267 -23.46 8.69 12.91
CA GLU A 267 -22.51 8.68 14.02
C GLU A 267 -21.85 7.31 14.18
N TYR A 268 -22.61 6.22 14.00
CA TYR A 268 -22.13 4.84 14.09
C TYR A 268 -22.30 4.11 12.76
N LEU A 269 -21.22 3.64 12.20
CA LEU A 269 -21.19 2.88 10.95
C LEU A 269 -20.64 1.47 11.20
N LEU A 270 -21.32 0.47 10.68
CA LEU A 270 -20.76 -0.87 10.51
C LEU A 270 -20.15 -0.97 9.12
N ILE A 271 -18.91 -1.44 9.02
CA ILE A 271 -18.20 -1.67 7.75
C ILE A 271 -18.01 -3.17 7.58
N ALA A 272 -18.42 -3.70 6.45
CA ALA A 272 -18.17 -5.09 6.09
C ALA A 272 -17.75 -5.18 4.63
N GLY A 273 -16.83 -6.09 4.31
CA GLY A 273 -16.31 -6.20 2.95
C GLY A 273 -15.69 -7.56 2.64
N LEU A 274 -15.48 -7.78 1.36
CA LEU A 274 -14.80 -8.97 0.85
C LEU A 274 -13.95 -8.58 -0.34
N TYR A 275 -12.68 -9.00 -0.32
CA TYR A 275 -11.73 -8.75 -1.39
C TYR A 275 -11.08 -10.06 -1.84
N TYR A 276 -10.61 -10.05 -3.06
CA TYR A 276 -9.85 -11.13 -3.67
C TYR A 276 -8.53 -10.58 -4.19
N ARG A 277 -7.43 -11.15 -3.74
CA ARG A 277 -6.09 -10.91 -4.30
C ARG A 277 -5.73 -12.03 -5.24
N SER A 278 -5.32 -11.68 -6.45
CA SER A 278 -5.06 -12.63 -7.53
C SER A 278 -4.11 -13.75 -7.10
N SER A 279 -4.59 -14.98 -7.21
CA SER A 279 -3.85 -16.22 -6.95
C SER A 279 -3.21 -16.32 -5.55
N ASP A 280 -3.59 -15.47 -4.59
CA ASP A 280 -3.00 -15.43 -3.25
C ASP A 280 -4.03 -15.61 -2.13
N ALA A 281 -5.02 -14.72 -1.99
CA ALA A 281 -5.89 -14.72 -0.83
C ALA A 281 -7.32 -14.23 -1.12
N VAL A 282 -8.26 -14.71 -0.30
CA VAL A 282 -9.57 -14.09 -0.08
C VAL A 282 -9.51 -13.32 1.24
N ILE A 283 -10.00 -12.08 1.24
CA ILE A 283 -9.76 -11.11 2.30
C ILE A 283 -11.10 -10.58 2.84
N PRO A 284 -11.72 -11.24 3.83
CA PRO A 284 -12.83 -10.68 4.57
C PRO A 284 -12.38 -9.43 5.35
N MET A 285 -13.28 -8.46 5.45
CA MET A 285 -13.10 -7.20 6.14
C MET A 285 -14.28 -6.92 7.06
N ILE A 286 -13.98 -6.41 8.26
CA ILE A 286 -14.94 -5.85 9.18
C ILE A 286 -14.41 -4.54 9.76
N GLY A 287 -15.28 -3.61 10.09
CA GLY A 287 -14.87 -2.34 10.67
C GLY A 287 -16.00 -1.60 11.34
N LEU A 288 -15.66 -0.58 12.08
CA LEU A 288 -16.57 0.31 12.79
C LEU A 288 -16.16 1.77 12.53
N GLY A 289 -17.13 2.59 12.16
CA GLY A 289 -17.02 4.04 12.13
C GLY A 289 -17.67 4.63 13.38
N TYR A 290 -17.00 5.61 13.96
CA TYR A 290 -17.55 6.43 15.04
C TYR A 290 -17.16 7.87 14.84
N LYS A 291 -18.13 8.71 14.50
CA LYS A 291 -17.90 10.13 14.15
C LYS A 291 -16.83 10.27 13.05
N ASP A 292 -15.71 10.89 13.39
CA ASP A 292 -14.58 11.14 12.50
C ASP A 292 -13.60 9.98 12.41
N TYR A 293 -13.79 8.89 13.18
CA TYR A 293 -12.91 7.74 13.26
C TYR A 293 -13.48 6.55 12.51
N ALA A 294 -12.63 5.87 11.73
CA ALA A 294 -12.94 4.58 11.13
C ALA A 294 -11.86 3.57 11.51
N PHE A 295 -12.26 2.50 12.16
CA PHE A 295 -11.40 1.34 12.44
C PHE A 295 -11.79 0.20 11.54
N SER A 296 -10.81 -0.51 10.98
CA SER A 296 -11.07 -1.69 10.16
C SER A 296 -10.01 -2.77 10.37
N PHE A 297 -10.45 -4.01 10.21
CA PHE A 297 -9.67 -5.22 10.31
C PHE A 297 -9.89 -6.08 9.07
N THR A 298 -8.82 -6.62 8.51
CA THR A 298 -8.87 -7.62 7.43
C THR A 298 -8.03 -8.82 7.78
N TYR A 299 -8.43 -9.96 7.24
CA TYR A 299 -7.71 -11.22 7.35
C TYR A 299 -7.49 -11.82 5.97
N ASP A 300 -6.24 -12.05 5.59
CA ASP A 300 -5.89 -12.68 4.32
C ASP A 300 -5.95 -14.21 4.48
N ALA A 301 -7.04 -14.82 4.04
CA ALA A 301 -7.17 -16.27 3.97
C ALA A 301 -6.45 -16.78 2.71
N THR A 302 -5.27 -17.38 2.89
CA THR A 302 -4.44 -17.87 1.78
C THR A 302 -5.15 -18.96 0.98
N ILE A 303 -5.24 -18.80 -0.33
CA ILE A 303 -5.81 -19.78 -1.28
C ILE A 303 -4.75 -20.34 -2.24
N SER A 304 -3.58 -19.71 -2.33
CA SER A 304 -2.44 -20.18 -3.12
C SER A 304 -1.92 -21.54 -2.61
N THR A 305 -0.94 -22.12 -3.31
CA THR A 305 -0.28 -23.37 -2.87
C THR A 305 0.34 -23.28 -1.48
N LEU A 306 0.63 -22.07 -1.00
CA LEU A 306 1.12 -21.80 0.35
C LEU A 306 0.14 -22.24 1.44
N LYS A 307 -1.17 -22.33 1.15
CA LYS A 307 -2.20 -22.84 2.09
C LYS A 307 -1.87 -24.20 2.71
N ASN A 308 -1.13 -25.04 1.98
CA ASN A 308 -0.73 -26.37 2.44
C ASN A 308 0.29 -26.32 3.60
N TYR A 309 0.97 -25.18 3.76
CA TYR A 309 1.99 -24.96 4.79
C TYR A 309 1.52 -24.05 5.91
N ASN A 310 0.71 -23.03 5.60
CA ASN A 310 0.25 -22.05 6.58
C ASN A 310 -1.16 -22.30 7.11
N ASN A 311 -1.83 -23.39 6.68
CA ASN A 311 -3.22 -23.71 7.04
C ASN A 311 -4.16 -22.53 6.80
N THR A 312 -4.07 -21.91 5.61
CA THR A 312 -4.83 -20.73 5.17
C THR A 312 -4.54 -19.43 5.97
N ARG A 313 -3.60 -19.43 6.92
CA ARG A 313 -3.24 -18.27 7.74
C ARG A 313 -2.22 -17.38 7.03
N GLY A 314 -2.68 -16.42 6.23
CA GLY A 314 -1.83 -15.53 5.43
C GLY A 314 -1.35 -14.30 6.20
N ALA A 315 -2.24 -13.36 6.43
CA ALA A 315 -1.92 -12.11 7.11
C ALA A 315 -3.15 -11.56 7.86
N PHE A 316 -2.90 -10.67 8.82
CA PHE A 316 -3.93 -9.81 9.34
C PHE A 316 -3.48 -8.34 9.26
N GLU A 317 -4.45 -7.45 9.13
CA GLU A 317 -4.19 -6.03 8.95
C GLU A 317 -5.21 -5.19 9.72
N PHE A 318 -4.71 -4.19 10.43
CA PHE A 318 -5.51 -3.18 11.13
C PHE A 318 -5.30 -1.82 10.50
N SER A 319 -6.36 -1.03 10.41
CA SER A 319 -6.31 0.35 9.98
C SER A 319 -7.16 1.22 10.91
N LEU A 320 -6.64 2.37 11.28
CA LEU A 320 -7.38 3.42 11.96
C LEU A 320 -7.20 4.72 11.18
N VAL A 321 -8.30 5.30 10.76
CA VAL A 321 -8.32 6.56 10.01
C VAL A 321 -9.16 7.57 10.77
N ARG A 322 -8.69 8.81 10.87
CA ARG A 322 -9.46 9.97 11.33
C ARG A 322 -9.53 10.98 10.21
N GLN A 323 -10.74 11.47 9.94
CA GLN A 323 -10.97 12.60 9.05
C GLN A 323 -11.67 13.70 9.84
N GLY A 324 -11.27 14.94 9.64
CA GLY A 324 -11.84 16.05 10.37
C GLY A 324 -11.84 17.35 9.59
N VAL A 325 -12.48 18.36 10.15
CA VAL A 325 -12.53 19.72 9.61
C VAL A 325 -11.75 20.66 10.51
N PHE A 326 -11.19 21.75 9.97
CA PHE A 326 -10.55 22.78 10.78
C PHE A 326 -11.61 23.72 11.38
N ASP A 327 -11.63 23.83 12.71
CA ASP A 327 -12.59 24.68 13.47
C ASP A 327 -12.48 26.18 13.16
N THR A 328 -11.37 26.62 12.61
CA THR A 328 -11.01 28.05 12.43
C THR A 328 -11.63 28.70 11.21
N TYR A 329 -12.47 28.01 10.45
CA TYR A 329 -13.03 28.56 9.21
C TYR A 329 -14.29 29.41 9.46
N LYS A 330 -14.10 30.63 10.02
CA LYS A 330 -15.11 31.71 10.08
C LYS A 330 -15.17 32.49 8.74
N GLY A 331 -15.34 31.87 7.65
CA GLY A 331 -15.48 32.52 6.35
C GLY A 331 -16.42 31.73 5.44
N ASN A 332 -16.97 32.38 4.43
CA ASN A 332 -17.81 31.72 3.43
C ASN A 332 -17.14 30.45 2.98
N ARG A 333 -17.49 29.32 3.61
CA ARG A 333 -17.17 28.01 3.04
C ARG A 333 -17.83 28.03 1.66
N ARG A 334 -17.05 28.24 0.61
CA ARG A 334 -17.46 27.72 -0.68
C ARG A 334 -17.80 26.26 -0.39
N GLN A 335 -19.05 25.89 -0.64
CA GLN A 335 -19.56 24.54 -0.45
C GLN A 335 -18.49 23.58 -0.90
N SER A 336 -18.25 22.52 -0.14
CA SER A 336 -17.29 21.48 -0.47
C SER A 336 -17.39 21.20 -1.96
N MET A 337 -16.30 21.43 -2.71
CA MET A 337 -16.29 21.26 -4.16
C MET A 337 -16.48 19.78 -4.54
N CYS A 338 -16.29 18.87 -3.59
CA CYS A 338 -16.70 17.47 -3.69
C CYS A 338 -17.95 17.24 -2.86
N PRO A 339 -18.93 16.47 -3.36
CA PRO A 339 -20.09 16.08 -2.57
C PRO A 339 -19.65 15.29 -1.34
N SER A 340 -20.25 15.62 -0.20
CA SER A 340 -20.09 14.82 1.01
C SER A 340 -20.86 13.50 0.85
N PHE A 341 -20.19 12.38 1.12
CA PHE A 341 -20.80 11.06 1.16
C PHE A 341 -21.10 10.59 2.60
N LYS A 342 -21.04 11.51 3.56
CA LYS A 342 -21.48 11.20 4.92
C LYS A 342 -22.95 10.83 4.94
N ASN A 343 -23.27 9.79 5.65
CA ASN A 343 -24.64 9.40 5.95
C ASN A 343 -25.22 10.39 6.98
N TYR A 344 -25.88 11.42 6.54
CA TYR A 344 -26.74 12.27 7.36
C TYR A 344 -28.20 11.92 7.10
#